data_9fe237d59ad9c038a068396e854cc132
#
_entry.id   9fe237d59ad9c038a068396e854cc132
#
_cell.length_a   1.000
_cell.length_b   1.000
_cell.length_c   1.000
_cell.angle_alpha   90.00
_cell.angle_beta   90.00
_cell.angle_gamma   90.00
#
_symmetry.space_group_name_H-M   'P 1'
#
loop_
_entity.id
_entity.type
_entity.pdbx_description
1 polymer ?
#
loop_
_entity_poly.entity_id
_entity_poly.type
_entity_poly.pdbx_seq_one_letter_code
_entity_poly.pdbx_strand_id
1 'polypeptide(L)'
;MIIKFDEIEKKELKAFHGGEGALIANMFADEKNKILRGKLVPGASVGVHRHIPSSEIIFILSGKGKSICDGKEELLFAGDCHYCPKGSEHCLINVGEEDLLFYAVVPQQ
;
A
#
# COMPACT_ATOMS: atom_id res chain seq x y z
N MET A 1 -10.65 7.22 -18.49
CA MET A 1 -11.64 6.39 -17.78
C MET A 1 -11.72 6.79 -16.31
N ILE A 2 -12.83 6.53 -15.66
CA ILE A 2 -12.98 6.78 -14.23
C ILE A 2 -12.98 5.45 -13.50
N ILE A 3 -12.16 5.35 -12.45
CA ILE A 3 -12.13 4.20 -11.57
C ILE A 3 -12.89 4.59 -10.31
N LYS A 4 -14.04 3.97 -10.09
CA LYS A 4 -14.87 4.22 -8.90
C LYS A 4 -14.64 3.09 -7.92
N PHE A 5 -13.78 3.33 -6.95
CA PHE A 5 -13.38 2.30 -5.98
C PHE A 5 -14.57 1.70 -5.23
N ASP A 6 -15.59 2.50 -4.93
CA ASP A 6 -16.79 2.02 -4.23
C ASP A 6 -17.57 0.98 -5.03
N GLU A 7 -17.39 0.94 -6.36
CA GLU A 7 -18.04 -0.04 -7.23
C GLU A 7 -17.20 -1.29 -7.46
N ILE A 8 -15.98 -1.33 -6.90
CA ILE A 8 -15.09 -2.50 -6.98
C ILE A 8 -15.25 -3.30 -5.69
N GLU A 9 -15.43 -4.62 -5.83
CA GLU A 9 -15.54 -5.51 -4.69
C GLU A 9 -14.32 -5.39 -3.78
N LYS A 10 -14.59 -5.21 -2.49
CA LYS A 10 -13.56 -5.15 -1.46
C LYS A 10 -12.96 -6.53 -1.25
N LYS A 11 -11.65 -6.62 -1.26
CA LYS A 11 -10.91 -7.86 -0.99
C LYS A 11 -10.19 -7.75 0.34
N GLU A 12 -10.19 -8.84 1.10
CA GLU A 12 -9.42 -8.96 2.33
C GLU A 12 -8.24 -9.89 2.05
N LEU A 13 -7.03 -9.32 2.03
CA LEU A 13 -5.80 -10.04 1.74
C LEU A 13 -5.06 -10.30 3.06
N LYS A 14 -5.31 -11.47 3.65
CA LYS A 14 -4.74 -11.87 4.95
C LYS A 14 -3.25 -12.14 4.82
N ALA A 15 -2.47 -11.65 5.80
CA ALA A 15 -1.02 -11.82 5.85
C ALA A 15 -0.34 -11.46 4.53
N PHE A 16 -0.79 -10.36 3.91
CA PHE A 16 -0.32 -9.98 2.57
C PHE A 16 1.18 -9.74 2.57
N HIS A 17 1.91 -10.44 1.71
CA HIS A 17 3.37 -10.48 1.69
C HIS A 17 3.99 -10.85 3.05
N GLY A 18 3.30 -11.68 3.84
CA GLY A 18 3.77 -12.08 5.16
C GLY A 18 3.54 -11.06 6.27
N GLY A 19 2.72 -10.03 6.02
CA GLY A 19 2.40 -9.03 7.02
C GLY A 19 1.44 -9.50 8.10
N GLU A 20 1.14 -8.61 9.03
CA GLU A 20 0.20 -8.86 10.12
C GLU A 20 -1.21 -8.42 9.72
N GLY A 21 -2.24 -9.15 10.19
CA GLY A 21 -3.62 -8.83 9.90
C GLY A 21 -3.93 -8.96 8.43
N ALA A 22 -4.66 -7.99 7.88
CA ALA A 22 -5.07 -8.02 6.49
C ALA A 22 -5.00 -6.64 5.84
N LEU A 23 -4.69 -6.62 4.54
CA LEU A 23 -4.91 -5.46 3.69
C LEU A 23 -6.32 -5.55 3.13
N ILE A 24 -7.12 -4.52 3.35
CA ILE A 24 -8.45 -4.39 2.76
C ILE A 24 -8.30 -3.50 1.53
N ALA A 25 -8.65 -3.99 0.37
CA ALA A 25 -8.40 -3.26 -0.88
C ALA A 25 -9.56 -3.33 -1.86
N ASN A 26 -9.81 -2.18 -2.50
CA ASN A 26 -10.60 -2.09 -3.72
C ASN A 26 -9.58 -1.86 -4.84
N MET A 27 -9.35 -2.85 -5.68
CA MET A 27 -8.23 -2.85 -6.63
C MET A 27 -8.71 -2.96 -8.07
N PHE A 28 -8.25 -2.02 -8.90
CA PHE A 28 -8.28 -2.12 -10.35
C PHE A 28 -6.92 -2.60 -10.85
N ALA A 29 -6.91 -3.49 -11.82
CA ALA A 29 -5.66 -3.95 -12.44
C ALA A 29 -5.84 -4.15 -13.93
N ASP A 30 -4.85 -3.74 -14.70
CA ASP A 30 -4.71 -4.10 -16.09
C ASP A 30 -3.28 -4.63 -16.32
N GLU A 31 -2.87 -4.78 -17.58
CA GLU A 31 -1.56 -5.35 -17.87
C GLU A 31 -0.38 -4.43 -17.48
N LYS A 32 -0.64 -3.14 -17.28
CA LYS A 32 0.40 -2.14 -17.00
C LYS A 32 0.37 -1.60 -15.57
N ASN A 33 -0.78 -1.60 -14.92
CA ASN A 33 -0.94 -0.94 -13.63
C ASN A 33 -1.84 -1.73 -12.69
N LYS A 34 -1.55 -1.61 -11.41
CA LYS A 34 -2.52 -1.87 -10.34
C LYS A 34 -2.79 -0.53 -9.67
N ILE A 35 -4.06 -0.21 -9.45
CA ILE A 35 -4.47 1.03 -8.81
C ILE A 35 -5.46 0.65 -7.73
N LEU A 36 -5.18 0.99 -6.48
CA LEU A 36 -6.01 0.54 -5.37
C LEU A 36 -6.23 1.60 -4.31
N ARG A 37 -7.36 1.47 -3.65
CA ARG A 37 -7.63 2.14 -2.40
C ARG A 37 -7.46 1.10 -1.29
N GLY A 38 -6.55 1.36 -0.36
CA GLY A 38 -6.18 0.42 0.68
C GLY A 38 -6.53 0.90 2.08
N LYS A 39 -6.73 -0.06 2.97
CA LYS A 39 -6.94 0.18 4.39
C LYS A 39 -6.21 -0.88 5.21
N LEU A 40 -5.47 -0.39 6.22
CA LEU A 40 -4.85 -1.23 7.24
C LEU A 40 -5.38 -0.78 8.59
N VAL A 41 -6.00 -1.69 9.35
CA VAL A 41 -6.41 -1.39 10.73
C VAL A 41 -5.15 -1.27 11.62
N PRO A 42 -5.25 -0.66 12.82
CA PRO A 42 -4.09 -0.54 13.70
C PRO A 42 -3.36 -1.88 13.91
N GLY A 43 -2.06 -1.86 13.74
CA GLY A 43 -1.20 -3.05 13.85
C GLY A 43 -1.13 -3.92 12.61
N ALA A 44 -2.01 -3.72 11.62
CA ALA A 44 -1.95 -4.46 10.38
C ALA A 44 -0.81 -3.94 9.50
N SER A 45 -0.31 -4.80 8.62
CA SER A 45 0.80 -4.44 7.74
C SER A 45 0.77 -5.22 6.43
N VAL A 46 1.37 -4.60 5.41
CA VAL A 46 1.81 -5.28 4.19
C VAL A 46 3.27 -5.64 4.45
N GLY A 47 3.60 -6.92 4.38
CA GLY A 47 4.94 -7.40 4.69
C GLY A 47 6.00 -6.96 3.70
N VAL A 48 7.25 -7.24 4.03
CA VAL A 48 8.40 -6.86 3.21
C VAL A 48 8.35 -7.60 1.88
N HIS A 49 8.45 -6.84 0.78
CA HIS A 49 8.48 -7.41 -0.56
C HIS A 49 9.27 -6.50 -1.50
N ARG A 50 9.80 -7.10 -2.56
CA ARG A 50 10.60 -6.39 -3.56
C ARG A 50 9.78 -6.20 -4.84
N HIS A 51 9.83 -4.99 -5.39
CA HIS A 51 9.16 -4.66 -6.64
C HIS A 51 10.07 -4.93 -7.84
N ILE A 52 9.83 -6.06 -8.53
CA ILE A 52 10.48 -6.45 -9.78
C ILE A 52 9.40 -7.11 -10.65
N PRO A 53 9.06 -6.57 -11.81
CA PRO A 53 9.56 -5.41 -12.56
C PRO A 53 8.70 -4.16 -12.41
N SER A 54 8.30 -3.81 -11.24
CA SER A 54 7.41 -2.69 -10.98
C SER A 54 8.02 -1.71 -9.98
N SER A 55 7.36 -0.58 -9.79
CA SER A 55 7.55 0.31 -8.66
C SER A 55 6.24 0.41 -7.90
N GLU A 56 6.22 1.14 -6.80
CA GLU A 56 4.98 1.44 -6.10
C GLU A 56 4.97 2.87 -5.59
N ILE A 57 3.83 3.54 -5.74
CA ILE A 57 3.60 4.91 -5.30
C ILE A 57 2.40 4.87 -4.36
N ILE A 58 2.57 5.34 -3.12
CA ILE A 58 1.52 5.31 -2.10
C ILE A 58 1.23 6.72 -1.61
N PHE A 59 -0.02 7.15 -1.71
CA PHE A 59 -0.49 8.43 -1.18
C PHE A 59 -1.27 8.17 0.10
N ILE A 60 -0.78 8.70 1.22
CA ILE A 60 -1.43 8.55 2.52
C ILE A 60 -2.58 9.55 2.62
N LEU A 61 -3.79 9.04 2.86
CA LEU A 61 -5.01 9.86 2.98
C LEU A 61 -5.30 10.21 4.43
N SER A 62 -5.17 9.26 5.34
CA SER A 62 -5.36 9.48 6.77
C SER A 62 -4.67 8.40 7.58
N GLY A 63 -4.40 8.69 8.85
CA GLY A 63 -3.72 7.78 9.75
C GLY A 63 -2.22 8.01 9.77
N LYS A 64 -1.50 7.09 10.41
CA LYS A 64 -0.05 7.15 10.56
C LYS A 64 0.57 5.81 10.18
N GLY A 65 1.44 5.85 9.18
CA GLY A 65 2.11 4.66 8.68
C GLY A 65 3.61 4.69 8.90
N LYS A 66 4.23 3.54 8.70
CA LYS A 66 5.67 3.38 8.66
C LYS A 66 6.03 2.46 7.51
N SER A 67 7.06 2.84 6.75
CA SER A 67 7.67 1.99 5.75
C SER A 67 9.14 1.80 6.07
N ILE A 68 9.67 0.63 5.76
CA ILE A 68 11.11 0.38 5.75
C ILE A 68 11.45 0.09 4.30
N CYS A 69 12.15 1.02 3.66
CA CYS A 69 12.48 0.92 2.24
C CYS A 69 14.00 0.79 2.09
N ASP A 70 14.45 -0.35 1.58
CA ASP A 70 15.88 -0.69 1.46
C ASP A 70 16.63 -0.44 2.78
N GLY A 71 16.01 -0.86 3.89
CA GLY A 71 16.58 -0.72 5.24
C GLY A 71 16.38 0.64 5.88
N LYS A 72 15.84 1.62 5.17
CA LYS A 72 15.61 2.96 5.70
C LYS A 72 14.19 3.10 6.21
N GLU A 73 14.03 3.47 7.47
CA GLU A 73 12.75 3.67 8.11
C GLU A 73 12.18 5.05 7.81
N GLU A 74 10.91 5.08 7.42
CA GLU A 74 10.18 6.31 7.09
C GLU A 74 8.85 6.33 7.83
N LEU A 75 8.53 7.44 8.50
CA LEU A 75 7.21 7.68 9.05
C LEU A 75 6.37 8.43 8.01
N LEU A 76 5.13 8.01 7.84
CA LEU A 76 4.23 8.49 6.80
C LEU A 76 2.96 9.06 7.44
N PHE A 77 2.60 10.28 7.03
CA PHE A 77 1.43 10.98 7.53
C PHE A 77 0.51 11.37 6.37
N ALA A 78 -0.72 11.74 6.70
CA ALA A 78 -1.68 12.21 5.69
C ALA A 78 -1.08 13.32 4.83
N GLY A 79 -1.20 13.19 3.52
CA GLY A 79 -0.62 14.11 2.54
C GLY A 79 0.76 13.70 2.02
N ASP A 80 1.40 12.71 2.63
CA ASP A 80 2.70 12.23 2.17
C ASP A 80 2.55 11.25 1.00
N CYS A 81 3.57 11.22 0.16
CA CYS A 81 3.71 10.25 -0.90
C CYS A 81 4.95 9.40 -0.63
N HIS A 82 4.77 8.09 -0.52
CA HIS A 82 5.85 7.12 -0.41
C HIS A 82 6.13 6.53 -1.79
N TYR A 83 7.38 6.55 -2.20
CA TYR A 83 7.81 5.97 -3.48
C TYR A 83 8.80 4.84 -3.23
N CYS A 84 8.46 3.66 -3.73
CA CYS A 84 9.35 2.49 -3.76
C CYS A 84 9.78 2.28 -5.21
N PRO A 85 11.01 2.66 -5.59
CA PRO A 85 11.49 2.51 -6.96
C PRO A 85 11.56 1.06 -7.41
N LYS A 86 11.57 0.85 -8.72
CA LYS A 86 11.79 -0.48 -9.32
C LYS A 86 13.05 -1.11 -8.74
N GLY A 87 12.93 -2.35 -8.29
CA GLY A 87 14.03 -3.10 -7.71
C GLY A 87 14.23 -2.89 -6.21
N SER A 88 13.53 -1.94 -5.62
CA SER A 88 13.60 -1.69 -4.18
C SER A 88 12.65 -2.59 -3.39
N GLU A 89 12.97 -2.75 -2.12
CA GLU A 89 12.23 -3.56 -1.18
C GLU A 89 11.58 -2.66 -0.13
N HIS A 90 10.33 -2.89 0.19
CA HIS A 90 9.64 -2.11 1.20
C HIS A 90 8.53 -2.89 1.92
N CYS A 91 7.95 -2.26 2.94
CA CYS A 91 6.76 -2.71 3.65
C CYS A 91 5.90 -1.48 3.97
N LEU A 92 4.70 -1.72 4.48
CA LEU A 92 3.81 -0.66 4.99
C LEU A 92 3.12 -1.15 6.24
N ILE A 93 3.24 -0.40 7.33
CA ILE A 93 2.74 -0.78 8.65
C ILE A 93 1.86 0.34 9.18
N ASN A 94 0.68 0.01 9.69
CA ASN A 94 -0.12 0.97 10.45
C ASN A 94 0.43 1.03 11.89
N VAL A 95 1.06 2.14 12.23
CA VAL A 95 1.63 2.37 13.57
C VAL A 95 0.79 3.37 14.38
N GLY A 96 -0.37 3.78 13.88
CA GLY A 96 -1.27 4.69 14.55
C GLY A 96 -2.37 3.98 15.32
N GLU A 97 -3.31 4.77 15.85
CA GLU A 97 -4.46 4.29 16.62
C GLU A 97 -5.73 4.24 15.78
N GLU A 98 -5.69 4.77 14.56
CA GLU A 98 -6.80 4.80 13.61
C GLU A 98 -6.43 3.99 12.37
N ASP A 99 -7.41 3.73 11.51
CA ASP A 99 -7.16 3.08 10.23
C ASP A 99 -6.20 3.90 9.36
N LEU A 100 -5.26 3.23 8.73
CA LEU A 100 -4.39 3.84 7.73
C LEU A 100 -5.07 3.69 6.37
N LEU A 101 -5.46 4.83 5.79
CA LEU A 101 -6.12 4.86 4.49
C LEU A 101 -5.17 5.43 3.45
N PHE A 102 -5.11 4.80 2.29
CA PHE A 102 -4.16 5.22 1.26
C PHE A 102 -4.63 4.84 -0.14
N TYR A 103 -4.10 5.54 -1.14
CA TYR A 103 -4.13 5.11 -2.53
C TYR A 103 -2.75 4.58 -2.91
N ALA A 104 -2.71 3.53 -3.71
CA ALA A 104 -1.45 3.02 -4.24
C ALA A 104 -1.56 2.75 -5.74
N VAL A 105 -0.45 2.99 -6.43
CA VAL A 105 -0.29 2.68 -7.85
C VAL A 105 0.95 1.82 -7.99
N VAL A 106 0.80 0.69 -8.68
CA VAL A 106 1.91 -0.23 -8.96
C VAL A 106 2.07 -0.33 -10.47
N PRO A 107 2.85 0.59 -11.09
CA PRO A 107 3.08 0.53 -12.53
C PRO A 107 4.13 -0.53 -12.86
N GLN A 108 3.91 -1.24 -13.94
CA GLN A 108 4.88 -2.20 -14.48
C GLN A 108 5.94 -1.45 -15.28
N GLN A 109 7.18 -1.77 -15.07
CA GLN A 109 8.29 -1.04 -15.69
C GLN A 109 9.33 -1.99 -16.27
#